data_917b75013bb96867fd0ab55b5ed7f45b
#
_entry.id   917b75013bb96867fd0ab55b5ed7f45b
#
_cell.length_a   1.000
_cell.length_b   1.000
_cell.length_c   1.000
_cell.angle_alpha   90.00
_cell.angle_beta   90.00
_cell.angle_gamma   90.00
#
_symmetry.space_group_name_H-M   'P 1'
#
loop_
_entity.id
_entity.type
_entity.pdbx_description
1 polymer ?
#
loop_
_entity_poly.entity_id
_entity_poly.type
_entity_poly.pdbx_seq_one_letter_code
_entity_poly.pdbx_strand_id
1 'polypeptide(L)'
;MQRDWGRIVFISSESAIQIPTEMIHYGMTKTAQLAVSRGLAETCAGTGVTVNAVLPGPTRSAGVDEFVAQLSGGQPFEAFEREFFTSVRPSSLLKRFATTDEVASLVAYVCSPLASATNGAALRVDGGVLRSCV
;
A
#
# COMPACT_ATOMS: atom_id res chain seq x y z
N MET A 1 0.20 21.25 -19.82
CA MET A 1 1.44 20.90 -19.06
C MET A 1 2.65 21.30 -19.90
N GLN A 2 3.65 21.98 -19.31
CA GLN A 2 4.85 22.39 -20.06
C GLN A 2 5.87 21.25 -20.27
N ARG A 3 5.70 20.12 -19.57
CA ARG A 3 6.54 18.92 -19.71
C ARG A 3 5.64 17.71 -19.96
N ASP A 4 5.92 16.96 -21.00
CA ASP A 4 5.22 15.72 -21.34
C ASP A 4 5.88 14.53 -20.63
N TRP A 5 6.06 14.64 -19.32
CA TRP A 5 6.53 13.57 -18.44
C TRP A 5 6.14 13.85 -16.99
N GLY A 6 5.64 12.85 -16.32
CA GLY A 6 5.32 12.91 -14.89
C GLY A 6 4.94 11.57 -14.32
N ARG A 7 5.08 11.45 -13.01
CA ARG A 7 4.67 10.29 -12.21
C ARG A 7 3.91 10.78 -11.00
N ILE A 8 2.65 10.37 -10.90
CA ILE A 8 1.80 10.64 -9.74
C ILE A 8 1.53 9.30 -9.08
N VAL A 9 1.89 9.17 -7.81
CA VAL A 9 1.73 7.94 -7.05
C VAL A 9 0.95 8.23 -5.77
N PHE A 10 -0.18 7.54 -5.61
CA PHE A 10 -0.95 7.55 -4.37
C PHE A 10 -0.49 6.38 -3.49
N ILE A 11 -0.10 6.66 -2.26
CA ILE A 11 0.17 5.61 -1.28
C ILE A 11 -1.15 5.31 -0.58
N SER A 12 -1.83 4.28 -1.08
CA SER A 12 -3.08 3.78 -0.52
C SER A 12 -2.80 2.70 0.55
N SER A 13 -3.49 1.58 0.52
CA SER A 13 -3.33 0.45 1.44
C SER A 13 -4.06 -0.77 0.88
N GLU A 14 -3.69 -1.98 1.31
CA GLU A 14 -4.50 -3.20 1.12
C GLU A 14 -5.90 -3.02 1.71
N SER A 15 -6.01 -2.19 2.76
CA SER A 15 -7.28 -1.85 3.42
C SER A 15 -8.25 -1.07 2.52
N ALA A 16 -7.81 -0.58 1.37
CA ALA A 16 -8.70 -0.01 0.35
C ALA A 16 -9.59 -1.05 -0.33
N ILE A 17 -9.17 -2.33 -0.31
CA ILE A 17 -9.87 -3.44 -0.96
C ILE A 17 -10.42 -4.40 0.11
N GLN A 18 -9.62 -4.77 1.10
CA GLN A 18 -10.03 -5.58 2.24
C GLN A 18 -10.23 -4.67 3.45
N ILE A 19 -11.43 -4.05 3.54
CA ILE A 19 -11.75 -3.08 4.58
C ILE A 19 -11.70 -3.75 5.96
N PRO A 20 -10.81 -3.31 6.88
CA PRO A 20 -10.81 -3.86 8.23
C PRO A 20 -11.99 -3.33 9.03
N THR A 21 -12.70 -4.23 9.69
CA THR A 21 -13.92 -3.89 10.44
C THR A 21 -13.67 -2.92 11.59
N GLU A 22 -12.45 -2.97 12.15
CA GLU A 22 -11.98 -2.08 13.22
C GLU A 22 -11.56 -0.68 12.72
N MET A 23 -11.38 -0.51 11.40
CA MET A 23 -10.92 0.75 10.79
C MET A 23 -11.68 1.08 9.51
N ILE A 24 -13.01 1.02 9.52
CA ILE A 24 -13.88 1.25 8.34
C ILE A 24 -13.60 2.62 7.70
N HIS A 25 -13.47 3.67 8.52
CA HIS A 25 -13.18 5.03 8.05
C HIS A 25 -11.83 5.13 7.33
N TYR A 26 -10.82 4.42 7.81
CA TYR A 26 -9.51 4.34 7.15
C TYR A 26 -9.64 3.65 5.78
N GLY A 27 -10.29 2.48 5.73
CA GLY A 27 -10.56 1.78 4.49
C GLY A 27 -11.29 2.65 3.47
N MET A 28 -12.32 3.37 3.91
CA MET A 28 -13.05 4.33 3.06
C MET A 28 -12.11 5.38 2.44
N THR A 29 -11.25 6.01 3.24
CA THR A 29 -10.32 7.03 2.73
C THR A 29 -9.32 6.45 1.73
N LYS A 30 -8.84 5.24 1.99
CA LYS A 30 -7.90 4.54 1.11
C LYS A 30 -8.55 4.06 -0.20
N THR A 31 -9.81 3.65 -0.15
CA THR A 31 -10.61 3.34 -1.35
C THR A 31 -10.85 4.60 -2.18
N ALA A 32 -11.17 5.73 -1.54
CA ALA A 32 -11.33 7.00 -2.23
C ALA A 32 -10.06 7.42 -3.00
N GLN A 33 -8.87 7.15 -2.46
CA GLN A 33 -7.61 7.40 -3.17
C GLN A 33 -7.50 6.59 -4.48
N LEU A 34 -8.02 5.35 -4.53
CA LEU A 34 -8.02 4.55 -5.75
C LEU A 34 -8.92 5.17 -6.82
N ALA A 35 -10.09 5.68 -6.44
CA ALA A 35 -11.00 6.37 -7.35
C ALA A 35 -10.37 7.65 -7.91
N VAL A 36 -9.75 8.47 -7.05
CA VAL A 36 -9.04 9.69 -7.47
C VAL A 36 -7.87 9.35 -8.38
N SER A 37 -7.05 8.35 -8.03
CA SER A 37 -5.93 7.91 -8.85
C SER A 37 -6.38 7.48 -10.25
N ARG A 38 -7.44 6.67 -10.34
CA ARG A 38 -7.98 6.23 -11.63
C ARG A 38 -8.54 7.40 -12.45
N GLY A 39 -9.32 8.29 -11.83
CA GLY A 39 -9.87 9.47 -12.50
C GLY A 39 -8.78 10.40 -13.05
N LEU A 40 -7.70 10.63 -12.29
CA LEU A 40 -6.55 11.41 -12.77
C LEU A 40 -5.80 10.72 -13.91
N ALA A 41 -5.68 9.39 -13.87
CA ALA A 41 -5.07 8.65 -14.98
C ALA A 41 -5.84 8.88 -16.30
N GLU A 42 -7.17 8.88 -16.26
CA GLU A 42 -8.01 9.16 -17.43
C GLU A 42 -7.81 10.59 -17.94
N THR A 43 -7.68 11.58 -17.05
CA THR A 43 -7.43 12.98 -17.45
C THR A 43 -6.03 13.20 -18.05
N CYS A 44 -5.08 12.32 -17.77
CA CYS A 44 -3.73 12.35 -18.33
C CYS A 44 -3.57 11.48 -19.59
N ALA A 45 -4.66 10.87 -20.09
CA ALA A 45 -4.60 10.00 -21.26
C ALA A 45 -3.95 10.69 -22.48
N GLY A 46 -3.10 9.97 -23.21
CA GLY A 46 -2.40 10.50 -24.38
C GLY A 46 -1.20 11.40 -24.05
N THR A 47 -0.79 11.49 -22.78
CA THR A 47 0.42 12.22 -22.34
C THR A 47 1.48 11.27 -21.81
N GLY A 48 2.70 11.77 -21.57
CA GLY A 48 3.77 11.02 -20.90
C GLY A 48 3.64 10.95 -19.36
N VAL A 49 2.51 11.38 -18.80
CA VAL A 49 2.23 11.33 -17.36
C VAL A 49 1.50 10.04 -17.01
N THR A 50 2.01 9.30 -16.01
CA THR A 50 1.31 8.14 -15.45
C THR A 50 0.82 8.41 -14.03
N VAL A 51 -0.33 7.84 -13.69
CA VAL A 51 -0.93 7.96 -12.36
C VAL A 51 -1.26 6.56 -11.84
N ASN A 52 -0.69 6.18 -10.71
CA ASN A 52 -0.88 4.86 -10.13
C ASN A 52 -1.12 4.97 -8.62
N ALA A 53 -1.72 3.94 -8.03
CA ALA A 53 -1.79 3.76 -6.60
C ALA A 53 -0.90 2.57 -6.19
N VAL A 54 -0.16 2.71 -5.10
CA VAL A 54 0.56 1.62 -4.43
C VAL A 54 -0.22 1.25 -3.18
N LEU A 55 -0.43 -0.05 -2.96
CA LEU A 55 -1.18 -0.62 -1.86
C LEU A 55 -0.23 -1.42 -0.94
N PRO A 56 0.41 -0.77 0.03
CA PRO A 56 1.16 -1.49 1.03
C PRO A 56 0.25 -2.35 1.91
N GLY A 57 0.77 -3.50 2.34
CA GLY A 57 0.23 -4.26 3.46
C GLY A 57 0.80 -3.79 4.79
N PRO A 58 0.68 -4.62 5.84
CA PRO A 58 1.29 -4.33 7.12
C PRO A 58 2.79 -4.10 6.96
N THR A 59 3.23 -2.89 7.33
CA THR A 59 4.62 -2.44 7.13
C THR A 59 5.18 -1.95 8.46
N ARG A 60 6.37 -2.43 8.83
CA ARG A 60 7.07 -1.99 10.02
C ARG A 60 7.71 -0.63 9.78
N SER A 61 7.29 0.36 10.52
CA SER A 61 7.83 1.72 10.53
C SER A 61 8.05 2.16 11.98
N ALA A 62 8.76 3.26 12.17
CA ALA A 62 8.96 3.84 13.51
C ALA A 62 7.62 4.05 14.25
N GLY A 63 6.59 4.54 13.55
CA GLY A 63 5.27 4.71 14.15
C GLY A 63 4.59 3.39 14.54
N VAL A 64 4.83 2.30 13.80
CA VAL A 64 4.34 0.97 14.16
C VAL A 64 5.10 0.43 15.38
N ASP A 65 6.42 0.62 15.44
CA ASP A 65 7.23 0.22 16.59
C ASP A 65 6.78 0.95 17.86
N GLU A 66 6.53 2.24 17.80
CA GLU A 66 5.97 3.04 18.91
C GLU A 66 4.58 2.55 19.32
N PHE A 67 3.70 2.31 18.36
CA PHE A 67 2.35 1.80 18.61
C PHE A 67 2.36 0.44 19.28
N VAL A 68 3.20 -0.47 18.80
CA VAL A 68 3.38 -1.80 19.40
C VAL A 68 3.94 -1.68 20.81
N ALA A 69 4.94 -0.82 21.03
CA ALA A 69 5.51 -0.61 22.37
C ALA A 69 4.47 -0.12 23.38
N GLN A 70 3.53 0.72 22.96
CA GLN A 70 2.43 1.22 23.81
C GLN A 70 1.37 0.16 24.11
N LEU A 71 1.04 -0.71 23.16
CA LEU A 71 -0.04 -1.70 23.29
C LEU A 71 0.41 -3.04 23.84
N SER A 72 1.67 -3.43 23.61
CA SER A 72 2.16 -4.78 23.90
C SER A 72 2.42 -5.04 25.39
N GLY A 73 2.34 -4.03 26.25
CA GLY A 73 2.65 -4.18 27.68
C GLY A 73 4.08 -4.69 27.94
N GLY A 74 5.02 -4.45 27.00
CA GLY A 74 6.41 -4.92 27.09
C GLY A 74 6.68 -6.25 26.39
N GLN A 75 5.72 -6.78 25.63
CA GLN A 75 5.93 -7.99 24.84
C GLN A 75 6.94 -7.75 23.71
N PRO A 76 7.84 -8.71 23.41
CA PRO A 76 8.75 -8.60 22.27
C PRO A 76 8.01 -8.44 20.95
N PHE A 77 8.55 -7.63 20.03
CA PHE A 77 7.94 -7.36 18.73
C PHE A 77 7.64 -8.65 17.95
N GLU A 78 8.53 -9.64 17.99
CA GLU A 78 8.37 -10.92 17.28
C GLU A 78 7.16 -11.73 17.78
N ALA A 79 6.82 -11.60 19.06
CA ALA A 79 5.64 -12.26 19.62
C ALA A 79 4.36 -11.55 19.14
N PHE A 80 4.35 -10.22 19.17
CA PHE A 80 3.28 -9.42 18.58
C PHE A 80 3.09 -9.71 17.08
N GLU A 81 4.17 -9.75 16.31
CA GLU A 81 4.14 -10.04 14.88
C GLU A 81 3.49 -11.40 14.59
N ARG A 82 3.88 -12.46 15.29
CA ARG A 82 3.28 -13.79 15.15
C ARG A 82 1.78 -13.78 15.43
N GLU A 83 1.37 -13.13 16.51
CA GLU A 83 -0.03 -13.02 16.89
C GLU A 83 -0.82 -12.23 15.85
N PHE A 84 -0.29 -11.10 15.38
CA PHE A 84 -0.90 -10.24 14.37
C PHE A 84 -1.17 -11.02 13.06
N PHE A 85 -0.20 -11.79 12.59
CA PHE A 85 -0.37 -12.58 11.35
C PHE A 85 -1.12 -13.91 11.56
N THR A 86 -1.44 -14.25 12.79
CA THR A 86 -2.33 -15.39 13.09
C THR A 86 -3.78 -14.93 13.22
N SER A 87 -4.03 -13.81 13.86
CA SER A 87 -5.37 -13.35 14.24
C SER A 87 -5.89 -12.19 13.38
N VAL A 88 -5.06 -11.17 13.09
CA VAL A 88 -5.51 -9.93 12.43
C VAL A 88 -5.36 -10.00 10.91
N ARG A 89 -4.27 -10.56 10.42
CA ARG A 89 -4.00 -10.72 8.98
C ARG A 89 -3.63 -12.16 8.61
N PRO A 90 -4.53 -13.14 8.88
CA PRO A 90 -4.21 -14.56 8.66
C PRO A 90 -4.04 -14.93 7.18
N SER A 91 -4.51 -14.09 6.25
CA SER A 91 -4.34 -14.29 4.81
C SER A 91 -2.93 -13.96 4.30
N SER A 92 -2.12 -13.20 5.04
CA SER A 92 -0.76 -12.84 4.61
C SER A 92 0.05 -14.07 4.21
N LEU A 93 0.65 -14.04 3.05
CA LEU A 93 1.58 -15.08 2.60
C LEU A 93 2.99 -14.85 3.17
N LEU A 94 3.35 -13.60 3.39
CA LEU A 94 4.67 -13.21 3.92
C LEU A 94 4.84 -13.56 5.39
N LYS A 95 3.76 -13.54 6.19
CA LYS A 95 3.72 -13.84 7.63
C LYS A 95 4.66 -12.99 8.49
N ARG A 96 5.04 -11.84 8.02
CA ARG A 96 5.79 -10.79 8.74
C ARG A 96 5.37 -9.42 8.24
N PHE A 97 5.74 -8.38 8.95
CA PHE A 97 5.64 -7.03 8.43
C PHE A 97 6.63 -6.85 7.26
N ALA A 98 6.20 -6.15 6.22
CA ALA A 98 7.12 -5.63 5.22
C ALA A 98 8.01 -4.55 5.82
N THR A 99 9.17 -4.33 5.24
CA THR A 99 9.99 -3.17 5.56
C THR A 99 9.56 -1.94 4.75
N THR A 100 9.89 -0.76 5.21
CA THR A 100 9.69 0.48 4.43
C THR A 100 10.44 0.44 3.11
N ASP A 101 11.62 -0.19 3.06
CA ASP A 101 12.43 -0.30 1.84
C ASP A 101 11.79 -1.24 0.80
N GLU A 102 11.11 -2.30 1.23
CA GLU A 102 10.35 -3.18 0.33
C GLU A 102 9.21 -2.40 -0.36
N VAL A 103 8.52 -1.54 0.38
CA VAL A 103 7.49 -0.66 -0.19
C VAL A 103 8.12 0.41 -1.09
N ALA A 104 9.19 1.05 -0.63
CA ALA A 104 9.89 2.09 -1.37
C ALA A 104 10.47 1.59 -2.70
N SER A 105 10.90 0.34 -2.77
CA SER A 105 11.40 -0.28 -4.00
C SER A 105 10.35 -0.31 -5.11
N LEU A 106 9.09 -0.66 -4.79
CA LEU A 106 8.00 -0.58 -5.77
C LEU A 106 7.70 0.87 -6.17
N VAL A 107 7.68 1.80 -5.20
CA VAL A 107 7.45 3.21 -5.48
C VAL A 107 8.54 3.77 -6.38
N ALA A 108 9.81 3.45 -6.11
CA ALA A 108 10.95 3.87 -6.95
C ALA A 108 10.82 3.35 -8.39
N TYR A 109 10.43 2.09 -8.57
CA TYR A 109 10.15 1.53 -9.90
C TYR A 109 9.03 2.30 -10.60
N VAL A 110 7.89 2.49 -9.94
CA VAL A 110 6.71 3.20 -10.50
C VAL A 110 7.04 4.65 -10.86
N CYS A 111 7.93 5.29 -10.11
CA CYS A 111 8.41 6.64 -10.38
C CYS A 111 9.45 6.71 -11.51
N SER A 112 10.01 5.59 -11.92
CA SER A 112 11.08 5.55 -12.92
C SER A 112 10.54 5.57 -14.37
N PRO A 113 11.40 5.87 -15.36
CA PRO A 113 11.05 5.71 -16.78
C PRO A 113 10.71 4.27 -17.18
N LEU A 114 11.20 3.27 -16.44
CA LEU A 114 10.94 1.85 -16.69
C LEU A 114 9.46 1.47 -16.54
N ALA A 115 8.71 2.23 -15.75
CA ALA A 115 7.27 2.01 -15.54
C ALA A 115 6.39 2.80 -16.51
N SER A 116 6.89 3.17 -17.69
CA SER A 116 6.16 4.01 -18.66
C SER A 116 4.86 3.39 -19.17
N ALA A 117 4.75 2.07 -19.17
CA ALA A 117 3.54 1.33 -19.55
C ALA A 117 2.61 1.01 -18.37
N THR A 118 3.00 1.36 -17.14
CA THR A 118 2.20 1.15 -15.93
C THR A 118 1.42 2.43 -15.63
N ASN A 119 0.12 2.43 -15.93
CA ASN A 119 -0.73 3.62 -15.78
C ASN A 119 -2.16 3.22 -15.36
N GLY A 120 -2.77 3.98 -14.47
CA GLY A 120 -4.12 3.73 -13.96
C GLY A 120 -4.24 2.47 -13.09
N ALA A 121 -3.14 1.95 -12.59
CA ALA A 121 -3.08 0.69 -11.84
C ALA A 121 -3.14 0.90 -10.33
N ALA A 122 -3.66 -0.12 -9.64
CA ALA A 122 -3.54 -0.31 -8.19
C ALA A 122 -2.55 -1.46 -7.93
N LEU A 123 -1.32 -1.11 -7.56
CA LEU A 123 -0.19 -2.05 -7.46
C LEU A 123 0.03 -2.47 -6.01
N ARG A 124 0.03 -3.76 -5.77
CA ARG A 124 0.15 -4.32 -4.42
C ARG A 124 1.60 -4.57 -4.02
N VAL A 125 1.91 -4.24 -2.78
CA VAL A 125 3.11 -4.64 -2.05
C VAL A 125 2.69 -5.00 -0.63
N ASP A 126 1.75 -5.94 -0.55
CA ASP A 126 0.95 -6.25 0.64
C ASP A 126 1.33 -7.59 1.32
N GLY A 127 2.40 -8.24 0.85
CA GLY A 127 2.80 -9.54 1.38
C GLY A 127 1.77 -10.65 1.18
N GLY A 128 0.87 -10.48 0.19
CA GLY A 128 -0.18 -11.44 -0.12
C GLY A 128 -1.34 -11.43 0.88
N VAL A 129 -1.64 -10.29 1.50
CA VAL A 129 -2.80 -10.14 2.39
C VAL A 129 -4.11 -10.25 1.61
N LEU A 130 -4.18 -9.59 0.46
CA LEU A 130 -5.36 -9.67 -0.40
C LEU A 130 -5.44 -11.02 -1.11
N ARG A 131 -6.61 -11.67 -1.02
CA ARG A 131 -6.87 -12.99 -1.64
C ARG A 131 -7.33 -12.90 -3.10
N SER A 132 -7.18 -11.75 -3.73
CA SER A 132 -7.53 -11.55 -5.13
C SER A 132 -6.36 -11.96 -6.05
N CYS A 133 -6.67 -12.49 -7.23
CA CYS A 133 -5.68 -12.73 -8.29
C CYS A 133 -5.32 -11.44 -9.04
N VAL A 134 -6.11 -10.40 -8.90
CA VAL A 134 -5.97 -9.08 -9.53
C VAL A 134 -6.21 -7.98 -8.52
#